data_0231bf15ec963fdd52b2ecf5ec7c0b43
#
_entry.id   0231bf15ec963fdd52b2ecf5ec7c0b43
#
_cell.length_a   1.000
_cell.length_b   1.000
_cell.length_c   1.000
_cell.angle_alpha   90.00
_cell.angle_beta   90.00
_cell.angle_gamma   90.00
#
_symmetry.space_group_name_H-M   'P 1'
#
loop_
_entity.id
_entity.type
_entity.pdbx_description
1 polymer ?
#
loop_
_entity_poly.entity_id
_entity_poly.type
_entity_poly.pdbx_seq_one_letter_code
_entity_poly.pdbx_strand_id
1 'polypeptide(L)'
;DADYCATVAAVVSEQMQGRNQVDINEIQTAVENQLMSGPYKQLARAYIEYRHDRDIEREKRGRLNQEIRGLVEQTNASLLNENANKDSKVIPTQRDLLAGIVAKHYARQHLLPRDVVQAHERGDIHYHDLDYSPFFPMFNCMLIDLKGMLTHGFKMGNAEIEPPKSISTATAVTAQIIAQVASHIYGGTTINRIDEVLAPFVTESFNKHRKTAEEWQIPDADGYAHSRTEKECYDAFQSLEYEVNTLHTANGQTPFVTFGFGLGTSWESRLIQQSILRNRIAGLGKNRKTAVFP
;
A
#
# COMPACT_ATOMS: atom_id res chain seq x y z
N ASP A 1 -11.99 -52.74 -14.28
CA ASP A 1 -12.01 -52.07 -12.97
C ASP A 1 -13.27 -51.25 -12.70
N ALA A 2 -14.09 -50.95 -13.70
CA ALA A 2 -15.40 -50.33 -13.48
C ALA A 2 -16.32 -51.21 -12.62
N ASP A 3 -16.28 -52.52 -12.83
CA ASP A 3 -17.07 -53.50 -12.08
C ASP A 3 -16.68 -53.54 -10.58
N TYR A 4 -15.37 -53.37 -10.29
CA TYR A 4 -14.94 -53.30 -8.91
C TYR A 4 -15.37 -52.02 -8.22
N CYS A 5 -15.34 -50.88 -8.91
CA CYS A 5 -15.87 -49.62 -8.38
C CYS A 5 -17.39 -49.71 -8.11
N ALA A 6 -18.13 -50.38 -8.99
CA ALA A 6 -19.57 -50.64 -8.76
C ALA A 6 -19.81 -51.52 -7.55
N THR A 7 -18.98 -52.54 -7.34
CA THR A 7 -19.04 -53.42 -6.15
C THR A 7 -18.76 -52.63 -4.87
N VAL A 8 -17.74 -51.79 -4.85
CA VAL A 8 -17.41 -50.91 -3.70
C VAL A 8 -18.60 -49.98 -3.39
N ALA A 9 -19.17 -49.34 -4.44
CA ALA A 9 -20.31 -48.45 -4.28
C ALA A 9 -21.55 -49.19 -3.68
N ALA A 10 -21.81 -50.40 -4.13
CA ALA A 10 -22.94 -51.22 -3.61
C ALA A 10 -22.75 -51.57 -2.14
N VAL A 11 -21.54 -52.01 -1.74
CA VAL A 11 -21.22 -52.35 -0.33
C VAL A 11 -21.35 -51.12 0.56
N VAL A 12 -20.79 -49.97 0.13
CA VAL A 12 -20.91 -48.72 0.91
C VAL A 12 -22.34 -48.24 1.01
N SER A 13 -23.13 -48.37 -0.08
CA SER A 13 -24.55 -48.04 -0.07
C SER A 13 -25.35 -48.92 0.92
N GLU A 14 -25.06 -50.20 0.99
CA GLU A 14 -25.66 -51.12 1.94
C GLU A 14 -25.32 -50.78 3.40
N GLN A 15 -24.08 -50.38 3.67
CA GLN A 15 -23.64 -49.93 5.00
C GLN A 15 -24.36 -48.67 5.48
N MET A 16 -24.83 -47.86 4.57
CA MET A 16 -25.53 -46.60 4.85
C MET A 16 -27.06 -46.75 4.87
N GLN A 17 -27.60 -47.92 4.49
CA GLN A 17 -29.04 -48.15 4.49
C GLN A 17 -29.67 -48.03 5.90
N GLY A 18 -30.84 -47.40 5.96
CA GLY A 18 -31.62 -47.24 7.20
C GLY A 18 -31.20 -46.00 8.03
N ARG A 19 -30.25 -45.19 7.58
CA ARG A 19 -29.88 -43.91 8.22
C ARG A 19 -30.63 -42.75 7.57
N ASN A 20 -31.24 -41.87 8.38
CA ASN A 20 -31.97 -40.69 7.90
C ASN A 20 -31.02 -39.58 7.43
N GLN A 21 -29.82 -39.52 7.93
CA GLN A 21 -28.77 -38.59 7.51
C GLN A 21 -27.43 -39.32 7.56
N VAL A 22 -26.60 -39.12 6.53
CA VAL A 22 -25.25 -39.65 6.46
C VAL A 22 -24.31 -38.51 6.09
N ASP A 23 -23.26 -38.30 6.89
CA ASP A 23 -22.23 -37.32 6.58
C ASP A 23 -21.38 -37.76 5.39
N ILE A 24 -20.99 -36.81 4.52
CA ILE A 24 -20.17 -37.11 3.37
C ILE A 24 -18.81 -37.70 3.76
N ASN A 25 -18.26 -37.33 4.91
CA ASN A 25 -17.01 -37.88 5.41
C ASN A 25 -17.15 -39.34 5.84
N GLU A 26 -18.31 -39.73 6.36
CA GLU A 26 -18.61 -41.12 6.67
C GLU A 26 -18.65 -41.98 5.41
N ILE A 27 -19.30 -41.49 4.35
CA ILE A 27 -19.32 -42.16 3.04
C ILE A 27 -17.91 -42.29 2.47
N GLN A 28 -17.18 -41.22 2.46
CA GLN A 28 -15.80 -41.21 1.95
C GLN A 28 -14.88 -42.16 2.73
N THR A 29 -15.01 -42.20 4.05
CA THR A 29 -14.21 -43.11 4.91
C THR A 29 -14.63 -44.59 4.69
N ALA A 30 -15.91 -44.86 4.46
CA ALA A 30 -16.37 -46.22 4.12
C ALA A 30 -15.80 -46.65 2.74
N VAL A 31 -15.81 -45.77 1.74
CA VAL A 31 -15.20 -46.03 0.42
C VAL A 31 -13.70 -46.30 0.55
N GLU A 32 -13.00 -45.47 1.30
CA GLU A 32 -11.56 -45.63 1.55
C GLU A 32 -11.22 -46.96 2.19
N ASN A 33 -11.93 -47.33 3.28
CA ASN A 33 -11.73 -48.58 3.97
C ASN A 33 -12.02 -49.81 3.05
N GLN A 34 -13.08 -49.71 2.22
CA GLN A 34 -13.43 -50.75 1.27
C GLN A 34 -12.36 -50.91 0.17
N LEU A 35 -11.81 -49.81 -0.35
CA LEU A 35 -10.76 -49.83 -1.34
C LEU A 35 -9.47 -50.37 -0.73
N MET A 36 -9.12 -49.99 0.53
CA MET A 36 -7.92 -50.43 1.23
C MET A 36 -8.00 -51.94 1.56
N SER A 37 -9.16 -52.49 1.86
CA SER A 37 -9.34 -53.94 2.12
C SER A 37 -9.29 -54.79 0.83
N GLY A 38 -9.54 -54.18 -0.33
CA GLY A 38 -9.60 -54.84 -1.61
C GLY A 38 -8.22 -55.09 -2.28
N PRO A 39 -8.21 -55.79 -3.43
CA PRO A 39 -6.98 -56.22 -4.08
C PRO A 39 -6.27 -55.06 -4.85
N TYR A 40 -6.94 -54.01 -5.20
CA TYR A 40 -6.44 -52.94 -6.03
C TYR A 40 -5.80 -51.79 -5.22
N LYS A 41 -4.63 -52.04 -4.66
CA LYS A 41 -3.94 -51.09 -3.75
C LYS A 41 -3.57 -49.75 -4.42
N GLN A 42 -3.30 -49.75 -5.72
CA GLN A 42 -3.03 -48.50 -6.45
C GLN A 42 -4.28 -47.61 -6.57
N LEU A 43 -5.44 -48.23 -6.75
CA LEU A 43 -6.72 -47.49 -6.79
C LEU A 43 -7.04 -46.88 -5.40
N ALA A 44 -6.81 -47.64 -4.32
CA ALA A 44 -6.98 -47.15 -2.95
C ALA A 44 -6.07 -45.95 -2.70
N ARG A 45 -4.80 -46.01 -3.10
CA ARG A 45 -3.85 -44.91 -2.92
C ARG A 45 -4.29 -43.68 -3.73
N ALA A 46 -4.66 -43.84 -4.99
CA ALA A 46 -5.12 -42.74 -5.84
C ALA A 46 -6.40 -42.06 -5.26
N TYR A 47 -7.31 -42.86 -4.69
CA TYR A 47 -8.51 -42.30 -4.05
C TYR A 47 -8.19 -41.50 -2.78
N ILE A 48 -7.28 -42.01 -1.93
CA ILE A 48 -6.84 -41.33 -0.72
C ILE A 48 -6.13 -40.00 -1.07
N GLU A 49 -5.25 -40.00 -2.06
CA GLU A 49 -4.58 -38.81 -2.55
C GLU A 49 -5.61 -37.79 -3.11
N TYR A 50 -6.55 -38.24 -3.94
CA TYR A 50 -7.62 -37.39 -4.46
C TYR A 50 -8.49 -36.80 -3.34
N ARG A 51 -8.90 -37.59 -2.36
CA ARG A 51 -9.67 -37.12 -1.20
C ARG A 51 -8.91 -36.05 -0.42
N HIS A 52 -7.65 -36.33 -0.11
CA HIS A 52 -6.78 -35.39 0.59
C HIS A 52 -6.64 -34.05 -0.13
N ASP A 53 -6.41 -34.08 -1.44
CA ASP A 53 -6.33 -32.87 -2.25
C ASP A 53 -7.64 -32.08 -2.27
N ARG A 54 -8.80 -32.77 -2.33
CA ARG A 54 -10.13 -32.14 -2.28
C ARG A 54 -10.44 -31.53 -0.92
N ASP A 55 -10.02 -32.16 0.16
CA ASP A 55 -10.22 -31.62 1.52
C ASP A 55 -9.35 -30.38 1.74
N ILE A 56 -8.10 -30.38 1.26
CA ILE A 56 -7.23 -29.20 1.25
C ILE A 56 -7.88 -28.06 0.44
N GLU A 57 -8.42 -28.34 -0.73
CA GLU A 57 -9.10 -27.31 -1.54
C GLU A 57 -10.34 -26.73 -0.84
N ARG A 58 -11.13 -27.56 -0.16
CA ARG A 58 -12.30 -27.09 0.61
C ARG A 58 -11.89 -26.20 1.78
N GLU A 59 -10.85 -26.60 2.51
CA GLU A 59 -10.32 -25.83 3.62
C GLU A 59 -9.77 -24.49 3.17
N LYS A 60 -9.02 -24.46 2.07
CA LYS A 60 -8.49 -23.23 1.46
C LYS A 60 -9.61 -22.28 1.03
N ARG A 61 -10.65 -22.80 0.38
CA ARG A 61 -11.83 -22.00 -0.02
C ARG A 61 -12.61 -21.49 1.20
N GLY A 62 -12.73 -22.28 2.24
CA GLY A 62 -13.33 -21.89 3.50
C GLY A 62 -12.58 -20.73 4.15
N ARG A 63 -11.26 -20.79 4.19
CA ARG A 63 -10.39 -19.73 4.74
C ARG A 63 -10.50 -18.43 3.95
N LEU A 64 -10.45 -18.48 2.61
CA LEU A 64 -10.61 -17.30 1.75
C LEU A 64 -11.94 -16.60 2.03
N ASN A 65 -13.03 -17.35 2.07
CA ASN A 65 -14.36 -16.81 2.33
C ASN A 65 -14.47 -16.20 3.74
N GLN A 66 -13.83 -16.80 4.75
CA GLN A 66 -13.79 -16.27 6.11
C GLN A 66 -13.02 -14.95 6.19
N GLU A 67 -11.88 -14.85 5.50
CA GLU A 67 -11.08 -13.62 5.46
C GLU A 67 -11.85 -12.49 4.76
N ILE A 68 -12.49 -12.78 3.61
CA ILE A 68 -13.33 -11.81 2.89
C ILE A 68 -14.52 -11.37 3.76
N ARG A 69 -15.19 -12.31 4.39
CA ARG A 69 -16.32 -12.02 5.28
C ARG A 69 -15.90 -11.17 6.47
N GLY A 70 -14.76 -11.49 7.09
CA GLY A 70 -14.18 -10.70 8.18
C GLY A 70 -13.84 -9.26 7.80
N LEU A 71 -13.45 -9.03 6.54
CA LEU A 71 -13.27 -7.68 6.01
C LEU A 71 -14.60 -6.95 5.83
N VAL A 72 -15.57 -7.59 5.18
CA VAL A 72 -16.88 -6.98 4.88
C VAL A 72 -17.66 -6.67 6.17
N GLU A 73 -17.64 -7.57 7.14
CA GLU A 73 -18.30 -7.41 8.43
C GLU A 73 -17.48 -6.58 9.43
N GLN A 74 -16.27 -6.16 9.07
CA GLN A 74 -15.34 -5.39 9.93
C GLN A 74 -15.04 -6.09 11.26
N THR A 75 -14.91 -7.42 11.25
CA THR A 75 -14.72 -8.25 12.45
C THR A 75 -13.30 -8.77 12.62
N ASN A 76 -12.47 -8.78 11.57
CA ASN A 76 -11.09 -9.25 11.63
C ASN A 76 -10.11 -8.13 12.02
N ALA A 77 -9.85 -7.97 13.31
CA ALA A 77 -9.01 -6.92 13.85
C ALA A 77 -7.56 -6.94 13.31
N SER A 78 -6.99 -8.12 13.03
CA SER A 78 -5.62 -8.22 12.48
C SER A 78 -5.54 -7.66 11.07
N LEU A 79 -6.53 -7.94 10.24
CA LEU A 79 -6.63 -7.42 8.88
C LEU A 79 -6.92 -5.91 8.87
N LEU A 80 -7.83 -5.45 9.73
CA LEU A 80 -8.26 -4.06 9.79
C LEU A 80 -7.17 -3.11 10.32
N ASN A 81 -6.24 -3.63 11.13
CA ASN A 81 -5.12 -2.89 11.70
C ASN A 81 -3.76 -3.28 11.07
N GLU A 82 -3.76 -3.86 9.89
CA GLU A 82 -2.56 -4.35 9.23
C GLU A 82 -1.50 -3.25 9.05
N ASN A 83 -1.94 -2.02 8.82
CA ASN A 83 -1.02 -0.91 8.59
C ASN A 83 -1.53 0.39 9.25
N ALA A 84 -0.65 1.07 10.00
CA ALA A 84 -0.98 2.28 10.76
C ALA A 84 -1.39 3.48 9.89
N ASN A 85 -1.03 3.49 8.60
CA ASN A 85 -1.35 4.56 7.66
C ASN A 85 -2.57 4.25 6.76
N LYS A 86 -3.28 3.15 7.01
CA LYS A 86 -4.51 2.77 6.31
C LYS A 86 -5.71 2.84 7.27
N ASP A 87 -6.80 3.47 6.82
CA ASP A 87 -8.09 3.40 7.50
C ASP A 87 -8.99 2.39 6.77
N SER A 88 -9.25 1.26 7.42
CA SER A 88 -10.07 0.18 6.86
C SER A 88 -11.54 0.55 6.60
N LYS A 89 -12.01 1.70 7.08
CA LYS A 89 -13.36 2.21 6.81
C LYS A 89 -13.47 2.97 5.49
N VAL A 90 -12.35 3.36 4.92
CA VAL A 90 -12.30 4.08 3.63
C VAL A 90 -12.45 3.10 2.48
N ILE A 91 -13.36 3.39 1.53
CA ILE A 91 -13.68 2.49 0.41
C ILE A 91 -12.46 2.07 -0.42
N PRO A 92 -11.54 2.96 -0.82
CA PRO A 92 -10.32 2.56 -1.51
C PRO A 92 -9.48 1.54 -0.71
N THR A 93 -9.36 1.74 0.60
CA THR A 93 -8.66 0.80 1.50
C THR A 93 -9.34 -0.56 1.56
N GLN A 94 -10.68 -0.60 1.66
CA GLN A 94 -11.41 -1.86 1.65
C GLN A 94 -11.22 -2.64 0.35
N ARG A 95 -11.19 -1.94 -0.78
CA ARG A 95 -10.92 -2.56 -2.08
C ARG A 95 -9.51 -3.11 -2.18
N ASP A 96 -8.52 -2.38 -1.68
CA ASP A 96 -7.13 -2.81 -1.63
C ASP A 96 -6.96 -4.04 -0.72
N LEU A 97 -7.53 -4.02 0.48
CA LEU A 97 -7.51 -5.16 1.40
C LEU A 97 -8.19 -6.40 0.80
N LEU A 98 -9.32 -6.22 0.11
CA LEU A 98 -9.98 -7.34 -0.59
C LEU A 98 -9.10 -7.92 -1.69
N ALA A 99 -8.47 -7.06 -2.50
CA ALA A 99 -7.54 -7.48 -3.52
C ALA A 99 -6.34 -8.23 -2.90
N GLY A 100 -5.79 -7.72 -1.79
CA GLY A 100 -4.71 -8.34 -1.04
C GLY A 100 -5.06 -9.74 -0.51
N ILE A 101 -6.26 -9.92 0.07
CA ILE A 101 -6.73 -11.24 0.53
C ILE A 101 -6.73 -12.25 -0.63
N VAL A 102 -7.32 -11.88 -1.76
CA VAL A 102 -7.40 -12.75 -2.94
C VAL A 102 -6.01 -13.04 -3.52
N ALA A 103 -5.17 -12.01 -3.62
CA ALA A 103 -3.81 -12.12 -4.12
C ALA A 103 -2.96 -13.04 -3.25
N LYS A 104 -2.93 -12.85 -1.92
CA LYS A 104 -2.22 -13.72 -0.98
C LYS A 104 -2.64 -15.18 -1.12
N HIS A 105 -3.93 -15.41 -1.28
CA HIS A 105 -4.46 -16.77 -1.46
C HIS A 105 -4.01 -17.39 -2.78
N TYR A 106 -4.14 -16.65 -3.89
CA TYR A 106 -3.74 -17.11 -5.21
C TYR A 106 -2.21 -17.35 -5.30
N ALA A 107 -1.41 -16.45 -4.73
CA ALA A 107 0.04 -16.58 -4.70
C ALA A 107 0.50 -17.87 -4.03
N ARG A 108 -0.08 -18.21 -2.86
CA ARG A 108 0.23 -19.44 -2.14
C ARG A 108 -0.14 -20.71 -2.92
N GLN A 109 -1.19 -20.63 -3.74
CA GLN A 109 -1.68 -21.82 -4.46
C GLN A 109 -1.00 -22.03 -5.81
N HIS A 110 -0.65 -20.95 -6.50
CA HIS A 110 -0.34 -21.01 -7.93
C HIS A 110 0.99 -20.37 -8.33
N LEU A 111 1.51 -19.42 -7.56
CA LEU A 111 2.70 -18.66 -7.97
C LEU A 111 3.96 -19.06 -7.23
N LEU A 112 3.86 -19.43 -5.97
CA LEU A 112 5.02 -19.76 -5.15
C LEU A 112 5.26 -21.27 -5.08
N PRO A 113 6.53 -21.72 -5.03
CA PRO A 113 6.87 -23.10 -4.74
C PRO A 113 6.31 -23.55 -3.38
N ARG A 114 5.90 -24.82 -3.28
CA ARG A 114 5.27 -25.35 -2.06
C ARG A 114 6.18 -25.26 -0.83
N ASP A 115 7.46 -25.49 -0.97
CA ASP A 115 8.45 -25.39 0.11
C ASP A 115 8.59 -23.96 0.64
N VAL A 116 8.55 -22.97 -0.24
CA VAL A 116 8.56 -21.55 0.14
C VAL A 116 7.28 -21.17 0.91
N VAL A 117 6.12 -21.62 0.43
CA VAL A 117 4.84 -21.39 1.13
C VAL A 117 4.86 -22.04 2.51
N GLN A 118 5.28 -23.28 2.61
CA GLN A 118 5.37 -23.98 3.89
C GLN A 118 6.36 -23.35 4.86
N ALA A 119 7.51 -22.90 4.39
CA ALA A 119 8.48 -22.19 5.20
C ALA A 119 7.93 -20.85 5.72
N HIS A 120 7.19 -20.10 4.89
CA HIS A 120 6.50 -18.88 5.28
C HIS A 120 5.42 -19.14 6.35
N GLU A 121 4.58 -20.17 6.14
CA GLU A 121 3.49 -20.52 7.07
C GLU A 121 4.00 -21.04 8.42
N ARG A 122 5.14 -21.72 8.45
CA ARG A 122 5.81 -22.14 9.70
C ARG A 122 6.57 -21.00 10.39
N GLY A 123 6.79 -19.88 9.71
CA GLY A 123 7.59 -18.77 10.23
C GLY A 123 9.10 -18.94 10.09
N ASP A 124 9.57 -19.93 9.31
CA ASP A 124 11.00 -20.14 9.02
C ASP A 124 11.56 -19.00 8.19
N ILE A 125 10.72 -18.44 7.29
CA ILE A 125 11.00 -17.25 6.51
C ILE A 125 9.78 -16.33 6.51
N HIS A 126 10.00 -15.05 6.21
CA HIS A 126 8.92 -14.09 5.90
C HIS A 126 8.99 -13.73 4.42
N TYR A 127 7.99 -14.18 3.63
CA TYR A 127 7.82 -13.70 2.27
C TYR A 127 7.10 -12.35 2.33
N HIS A 128 7.85 -11.27 2.06
CA HIS A 128 7.36 -9.91 2.22
C HIS A 128 6.40 -9.52 1.09
N ASP A 129 5.36 -8.74 1.42
CA ASP A 129 4.36 -8.22 0.48
C ASP A 129 3.74 -9.30 -0.43
N LEU A 130 3.30 -10.40 0.18
CA LEU A 130 2.72 -11.55 -0.51
C LEU A 130 1.45 -11.22 -1.33
N ASP A 131 0.81 -10.12 -1.02
CA ASP A 131 -0.35 -9.56 -1.70
C ASP A 131 -0.02 -8.82 -3.00
N TYR A 132 1.21 -8.39 -3.18
CA TYR A 132 1.66 -7.65 -4.36
C TYR A 132 2.83 -8.31 -5.08
N SER A 133 3.90 -8.60 -4.37
CA SER A 133 5.20 -8.97 -4.90
C SER A 133 5.19 -10.16 -5.88
N PRO A 134 4.40 -11.23 -5.68
CA PRO A 134 4.34 -12.33 -6.63
C PRO A 134 3.67 -11.98 -7.98
N PHE A 135 2.85 -10.93 -8.00
CA PHE A 135 2.10 -10.50 -9.18
C PHE A 135 2.75 -9.33 -9.89
N PHE A 136 3.08 -8.31 -9.09
CA PHE A 136 3.54 -7.01 -9.55
C PHE A 136 4.82 -6.67 -8.82
N PRO A 137 5.99 -6.86 -9.44
CA PRO A 137 7.25 -6.45 -8.81
C PRO A 137 7.23 -4.93 -8.62
N MET A 138 7.04 -4.51 -7.36
CA MET A 138 7.04 -3.11 -6.95
C MET A 138 8.30 -2.81 -6.15
N PHE A 139 8.77 -1.56 -6.22
CA PHE A 139 9.82 -1.10 -5.32
C PHE A 139 9.25 -0.87 -3.92
N ASN A 140 10.02 -1.23 -2.91
CA ASN A 140 9.61 -0.98 -1.53
C ASN A 140 9.66 0.52 -1.21
N CYS A 141 10.78 1.18 -1.46
CA CYS A 141 10.96 2.60 -1.22
C CYS A 141 11.54 3.32 -2.45
N MET A 142 11.33 4.63 -2.53
CA MET A 142 11.85 5.43 -3.63
C MET A 142 12.44 6.76 -3.16
N LEU A 143 13.60 7.08 -3.70
CA LEU A 143 14.18 8.41 -3.65
C LEU A 143 13.76 9.17 -4.91
N ILE A 144 13.08 10.30 -4.74
CA ILE A 144 12.61 11.12 -5.86
C ILE A 144 13.73 12.07 -6.30
N ASP A 145 14.04 12.08 -7.60
CA ASP A 145 14.86 13.15 -8.22
C ASP A 145 13.99 14.41 -8.44
N LEU A 146 13.58 15.03 -7.33
CA LEU A 146 12.77 16.24 -7.38
C LEU A 146 13.50 17.39 -8.11
N LYS A 147 14.83 17.49 -7.98
CA LYS A 147 15.61 18.53 -8.64
C LYS A 147 15.51 18.43 -10.16
N GLY A 148 15.75 17.25 -10.73
CA GLY A 148 15.64 17.01 -12.16
C GLY A 148 14.25 17.29 -12.69
N MET A 149 13.22 16.80 -11.99
CA MET A 149 11.81 16.99 -12.36
C MET A 149 11.41 18.47 -12.40
N LEU A 150 11.67 19.23 -11.34
CA LEU A 150 11.27 20.63 -11.25
C LEU A 150 12.13 21.57 -12.13
N THR A 151 13.35 21.17 -12.49
CA THR A 151 14.24 21.98 -13.37
C THR A 151 13.87 21.84 -14.84
N HIS A 152 13.54 20.64 -15.28
CA HIS A 152 13.33 20.36 -16.71
C HIS A 152 11.86 20.24 -17.09
N GLY A 153 10.97 20.18 -16.11
CA GLY A 153 9.58 19.78 -16.33
C GLY A 153 9.50 18.27 -16.59
N PHE A 154 8.30 17.74 -16.60
CA PHE A 154 8.05 16.30 -16.77
C PHE A 154 6.58 16.04 -17.12
N LYS A 155 6.31 14.83 -17.60
CA LYS A 155 4.95 14.39 -17.86
C LYS A 155 4.39 13.64 -16.66
N MET A 156 3.19 14.01 -16.21
CA MET A 156 2.48 13.31 -15.15
C MET A 156 1.01 13.11 -15.54
N GLY A 157 0.59 11.86 -15.68
CA GLY A 157 -0.73 11.55 -16.22
C GLY A 157 -0.90 12.11 -17.63
N ASN A 158 -1.91 12.94 -17.83
CA ASN A 158 -2.21 13.58 -19.11
C ASN A 158 -1.65 15.00 -19.25
N ALA A 159 -0.90 15.49 -18.23
CA ALA A 159 -0.37 16.84 -18.22
C ALA A 159 1.14 16.88 -18.38
N GLU A 160 1.62 17.90 -19.10
CA GLU A 160 3.02 18.32 -19.07
C GLU A 160 3.19 19.38 -17.99
N ILE A 161 4.07 19.12 -17.05
CA ILE A 161 4.34 20.02 -15.91
C ILE A 161 5.57 20.86 -16.25
N GLU A 162 5.35 22.16 -16.35
CA GLU A 162 6.43 23.11 -16.56
C GLU A 162 7.21 23.39 -15.24
N PRO A 163 8.46 23.87 -15.34
CA PRO A 163 9.21 24.33 -14.16
C PRO A 163 8.41 25.37 -13.36
N PRO A 164 8.25 25.19 -12.04
CA PRO A 164 7.57 26.16 -11.18
C PRO A 164 8.25 27.53 -11.17
N LYS A 165 7.45 28.58 -10.95
CA LYS A 165 7.95 29.98 -10.86
C LYS A 165 7.69 30.60 -9.47
N SER A 166 7.48 29.77 -8.47
CA SER A 166 7.33 30.19 -7.07
C SER A 166 7.48 29.01 -6.13
N ILE A 167 7.78 29.28 -4.87
CA ILE A 167 7.84 28.24 -3.84
C ILE A 167 6.47 27.58 -3.63
N SER A 168 5.38 28.32 -3.68
CA SER A 168 4.02 27.79 -3.54
C SER A 168 3.70 26.79 -4.64
N THR A 169 4.03 27.09 -5.90
CA THR A 169 3.81 26.15 -7.02
C THR A 169 4.73 24.94 -6.91
N ALA A 170 6.00 25.15 -6.52
CA ALA A 170 6.95 24.05 -6.38
C ALA A 170 6.52 23.04 -5.30
N THR A 171 6.02 23.51 -4.15
CA THR A 171 5.52 22.62 -3.09
C THR A 171 4.22 21.91 -3.49
N ALA A 172 3.31 22.56 -4.20
CA ALA A 172 2.07 21.94 -4.71
C ALA A 172 2.39 20.82 -5.72
N VAL A 173 3.30 21.07 -6.67
CA VAL A 173 3.76 20.02 -7.61
C VAL A 173 4.48 18.90 -6.87
N THR A 174 5.27 19.22 -5.84
CA THR A 174 5.93 18.22 -4.99
C THR A 174 4.94 17.30 -4.30
N ALA A 175 3.84 17.82 -3.76
CA ALA A 175 2.78 17.02 -3.16
C ALA A 175 2.13 16.05 -4.17
N GLN A 176 1.88 16.52 -5.39
CA GLN A 176 1.34 15.69 -6.47
C GLN A 176 2.30 14.57 -6.87
N ILE A 177 3.60 14.87 -6.98
CA ILE A 177 4.64 13.86 -7.24
C ILE A 177 4.66 12.81 -6.13
N ILE A 178 4.64 13.22 -4.87
CA ILE A 178 4.60 12.32 -3.71
C ILE A 178 3.39 11.38 -3.79
N ALA A 179 2.21 11.92 -4.05
CA ALA A 179 0.98 11.13 -4.14
C ALA A 179 1.03 10.09 -5.29
N GLN A 180 1.58 10.48 -6.45
CA GLN A 180 1.75 9.56 -7.58
C GLN A 180 2.78 8.48 -7.28
N VAL A 181 3.97 8.82 -6.79
CA VAL A 181 5.02 7.85 -6.45
C VAL A 181 4.53 6.88 -5.38
N ALA A 182 3.93 7.40 -4.31
CA ALA A 182 3.41 6.59 -3.22
C ALA A 182 2.29 5.62 -3.65
N SER A 183 1.62 5.88 -4.77
CA SER A 183 0.63 4.96 -5.36
C SER A 183 1.25 3.77 -6.11
N HIS A 184 2.58 3.77 -6.33
CA HIS A 184 3.29 2.75 -7.09
C HIS A 184 4.32 1.97 -6.26
N ILE A 185 4.43 2.25 -4.97
CA ILE A 185 5.38 1.61 -4.05
C ILE A 185 4.69 1.19 -2.76
N TYR A 186 5.32 0.29 -2.00
CA TYR A 186 4.77 -0.16 -0.71
C TYR A 186 5.13 0.75 0.46
N GLY A 187 6.36 1.25 0.46
CA GLY A 187 6.98 1.89 1.61
C GLY A 187 7.18 3.38 1.45
N GLY A 188 8.37 3.85 1.78
CA GLY A 188 8.66 5.27 1.93
C GLY A 188 8.99 5.99 0.63
N THR A 189 8.40 7.16 0.48
CA THR A 189 8.74 8.15 -0.54
C THR A 189 9.65 9.19 0.09
N THR A 190 10.88 9.30 -0.40
CA THR A 190 11.89 10.18 0.20
C THR A 190 12.32 11.27 -0.78
N ILE A 191 12.35 12.51 -0.31
CA ILE A 191 12.98 13.65 -0.99
C ILE A 191 14.16 14.09 -0.15
N ASN A 192 15.35 13.88 -0.69
CA ASN A 192 16.57 14.28 -0.01
C ASN A 192 16.97 15.72 -0.37
N ARG A 193 17.55 16.45 0.58
CA ARG A 193 18.05 17.83 0.41
C ARG A 193 16.98 18.80 -0.10
N ILE A 194 15.73 18.65 0.39
CA ILE A 194 14.58 19.43 -0.07
C ILE A 194 14.81 20.95 0.08
N ASP A 195 15.55 21.37 1.10
CA ASP A 195 15.94 22.77 1.34
C ASP A 195 16.81 23.37 0.23
N GLU A 196 17.71 22.58 -0.33
CA GLU A 196 18.55 23.02 -1.44
C GLU A 196 17.84 22.90 -2.79
N VAL A 197 17.05 21.84 -2.95
CA VAL A 197 16.27 21.59 -4.18
C VAL A 197 15.24 22.67 -4.42
N LEU A 198 14.58 23.13 -3.37
CA LEU A 198 13.52 24.14 -3.47
C LEU A 198 14.02 25.59 -3.32
N ALA A 199 15.30 25.81 -2.92
CA ALA A 199 15.89 27.14 -2.76
C ALA A 199 15.73 28.07 -4.00
N PRO A 200 15.94 27.60 -5.25
CA PRO A 200 15.74 28.45 -6.44
C PRO A 200 14.33 29.02 -6.54
N PHE A 201 13.30 28.28 -6.12
CA PHE A 201 11.91 28.74 -6.17
C PHE A 201 11.56 29.76 -5.09
N VAL A 202 12.32 29.79 -3.99
CA VAL A 202 12.27 30.88 -2.99
C VAL A 202 12.81 32.17 -3.60
N THR A 203 13.91 32.09 -4.35
CA THR A 203 14.48 33.22 -5.09
C THR A 203 13.48 33.76 -6.13
N GLU A 204 12.80 32.87 -6.88
CA GLU A 204 11.76 33.28 -7.82
C GLU A 204 10.61 34.01 -7.14
N SER A 205 10.14 33.49 -5.99
CA SER A 205 9.11 34.17 -5.18
C SER A 205 9.57 35.54 -4.68
N PHE A 206 10.82 35.65 -4.21
CA PHE A 206 11.39 36.91 -3.79
C PHE A 206 11.42 37.93 -4.93
N ASN A 207 11.92 37.54 -6.10
CA ASN A 207 11.98 38.42 -7.27
C ASN A 207 10.58 38.88 -7.71
N LYS A 208 9.59 37.98 -7.65
CA LYS A 208 8.18 38.31 -7.94
C LYS A 208 7.65 39.36 -6.96
N HIS A 209 7.89 39.17 -5.65
CA HIS A 209 7.40 40.12 -4.64
C HIS A 209 8.12 41.47 -4.71
N ARG A 210 9.43 41.44 -5.00
CA ARG A 210 10.21 42.65 -5.22
C ARG A 210 9.69 43.46 -6.41
N LYS A 211 9.44 42.80 -7.56
CA LYS A 211 8.84 43.42 -8.73
C LYS A 211 7.49 44.06 -8.41
N THR A 212 6.64 43.34 -7.66
CA THR A 212 5.36 43.90 -7.21
C THR A 212 5.55 45.15 -6.34
N ALA A 213 6.52 45.14 -5.43
CA ALA A 213 6.79 46.31 -4.59
C ALA A 213 7.27 47.52 -5.41
N GLU A 214 8.12 47.28 -6.41
CA GLU A 214 8.60 48.33 -7.33
C GLU A 214 7.43 48.91 -8.16
N GLU A 215 6.56 48.04 -8.71
CA GLU A 215 5.36 48.48 -9.48
C GLU A 215 4.41 49.31 -8.63
N TRP A 216 4.25 49.00 -7.35
CA TRP A 216 3.40 49.75 -6.42
C TRP A 216 4.13 50.84 -5.66
N GLN A 217 5.38 51.13 -5.99
CA GLN A 217 6.20 52.17 -5.38
C GLN A 217 6.31 52.06 -3.84
N ILE A 218 6.42 50.85 -3.34
CA ILE A 218 6.62 50.59 -1.89
C ILE A 218 8.02 51.09 -1.51
N PRO A 219 8.17 51.95 -0.48
CA PRO A 219 9.45 52.58 -0.18
C PRO A 219 10.60 51.65 0.13
N ASP A 220 10.33 50.46 0.77
CA ASP A 220 11.29 49.42 1.05
C ASP A 220 10.90 48.16 0.29
N ALA A 221 11.23 48.12 -0.99
CA ALA A 221 10.88 47.01 -1.86
C ALA A 221 11.54 45.69 -1.43
N ASP A 222 12.79 45.73 -0.97
CA ASP A 222 13.52 44.54 -0.53
C ASP A 222 12.99 44.02 0.81
N GLY A 223 12.72 44.88 1.80
CA GLY A 223 12.08 44.47 3.05
C GLY A 223 10.69 43.90 2.87
N TYR A 224 9.88 44.50 1.96
CA TYR A 224 8.59 43.97 1.58
C TYR A 224 8.74 42.56 0.94
N ALA A 225 9.66 42.41 -0.02
CA ALA A 225 9.88 41.13 -0.70
C ALA A 225 10.31 40.04 0.27
N HIS A 226 11.25 40.33 1.19
CA HIS A 226 11.65 39.40 2.23
C HIS A 226 10.45 38.95 3.10
N SER A 227 9.70 39.91 3.63
CA SER A 227 8.55 39.61 4.50
C SER A 227 7.47 38.77 3.79
N ARG A 228 7.19 39.08 2.53
CA ARG A 228 6.23 38.34 1.73
C ARG A 228 6.71 36.95 1.36
N THR A 229 8.01 36.79 1.06
CA THR A 229 8.62 35.49 0.75
C THR A 229 8.68 34.58 1.97
N GLU A 230 9.00 35.12 3.15
CA GLU A 230 8.97 34.37 4.41
C GLU A 230 7.56 33.80 4.66
N LYS A 231 6.54 34.66 4.50
CA LYS A 231 5.14 34.23 4.66
C LYS A 231 4.75 33.19 3.63
N GLU A 232 5.06 33.42 2.35
CA GLU A 232 4.74 32.48 1.26
C GLU A 232 5.40 31.14 1.49
N CYS A 233 6.68 31.13 1.90
CA CYS A 233 7.40 29.91 2.18
C CYS A 233 6.77 29.13 3.34
N TYR A 234 6.44 29.80 4.45
CA TYR A 234 5.75 29.18 5.58
C TYR A 234 4.40 28.56 5.16
N ASP A 235 3.58 29.33 4.44
CA ASP A 235 2.26 28.90 3.98
C ASP A 235 2.37 27.72 2.99
N ALA A 236 3.38 27.71 2.12
CA ALA A 236 3.64 26.66 1.16
C ALA A 236 3.99 25.33 1.84
N PHE A 237 4.85 25.35 2.85
CA PHE A 237 5.18 24.14 3.62
C PHE A 237 4.03 23.69 4.54
N GLN A 238 3.23 24.62 5.06
CA GLN A 238 2.00 24.27 5.77
C GLN A 238 1.02 23.53 4.86
N SER A 239 0.83 24.04 3.63
CA SER A 239 -0.01 23.39 2.63
C SER A 239 0.51 22.00 2.27
N LEU A 240 1.83 21.88 2.04
CA LEU A 240 2.47 20.58 1.75
C LEU A 240 2.25 19.56 2.88
N GLU A 241 2.39 19.97 4.15
CA GLU A 241 2.11 19.09 5.28
C GLU A 241 0.63 18.66 5.31
N TYR A 242 -0.31 19.59 5.06
CA TYR A 242 -1.73 19.24 4.96
C TYR A 242 -1.98 18.24 3.85
N GLU A 243 -1.46 18.48 2.65
CA GLU A 243 -1.65 17.62 1.49
C GLU A 243 -1.12 16.21 1.73
N VAL A 244 0.11 16.08 2.24
CA VAL A 244 0.72 14.78 2.55
C VAL A 244 -0.09 13.98 3.58
N ASN A 245 -0.74 14.64 4.53
CA ASN A 245 -1.50 13.97 5.60
C ASN A 245 -2.98 13.77 5.27
N THR A 246 -3.52 14.39 4.23
CA THR A 246 -4.93 14.32 3.85
C THR A 246 -5.17 13.62 2.53
N LEU A 247 -4.18 13.62 1.62
CA LEU A 247 -4.27 12.88 0.37
C LEU A 247 -4.10 11.38 0.63
N HIS A 248 -4.96 10.60 0.02
CA HIS A 248 -4.83 9.15 0.00
C HIS A 248 -4.25 8.70 -1.34
N THR A 249 -3.37 7.72 -1.30
CA THR A 249 -2.90 7.03 -2.50
C THR A 249 -4.05 6.25 -3.14
N ALA A 250 -3.83 5.70 -4.34
CA ALA A 250 -4.79 4.81 -4.99
C ALA A 250 -5.21 3.62 -4.10
N ASN A 251 -4.34 3.20 -3.18
CA ASN A 251 -4.55 2.10 -2.24
C ASN A 251 -5.23 2.54 -0.93
N GLY A 252 -5.66 3.80 -0.84
CA GLY A 252 -6.34 4.34 0.34
C GLY A 252 -5.44 4.58 1.55
N GLN A 253 -4.13 4.60 1.37
CA GLN A 253 -3.17 4.88 2.46
C GLN A 253 -2.65 6.32 2.40
N THR A 254 -2.34 6.88 3.57
CA THR A 254 -1.55 8.11 3.65
C THR A 254 -0.11 7.80 3.29
N PRO A 255 0.55 8.57 2.38
CA PRO A 255 1.93 8.31 1.99
C PRO A 255 2.90 8.30 3.17
N PHE A 256 3.82 7.34 3.20
CA PHE A 256 4.99 7.41 4.06
C PHE A 256 6.01 8.36 3.42
N VAL A 257 6.19 9.53 3.97
CA VAL A 257 7.05 10.57 3.39
C VAL A 257 8.20 10.92 4.33
N THR A 258 9.38 11.10 3.75
CA THR A 258 10.56 11.56 4.47
C THR A 258 11.20 12.73 3.72
N PHE A 259 11.48 13.82 4.42
CA PHE A 259 12.27 14.94 3.91
C PHE A 259 13.65 14.97 4.57
N GLY A 260 14.70 14.85 3.74
CA GLY A 260 16.06 15.11 4.16
C GLY A 260 16.38 16.59 3.93
N PHE A 261 16.87 17.31 4.97
CA PHE A 261 17.22 18.72 4.90
C PHE A 261 18.28 19.10 5.96
N GLY A 262 18.78 20.32 5.90
CA GLY A 262 19.69 20.87 6.93
C GLY A 262 21.12 21.13 6.44
N LEU A 263 21.48 20.71 5.23
CA LEU A 263 22.82 20.93 4.65
C LEU A 263 22.94 22.26 3.91
N GLY A 264 21.84 22.82 3.42
CA GLY A 264 21.83 24.09 2.71
C GLY A 264 22.20 25.26 3.64
N THR A 265 23.05 26.15 3.16
CA THR A 265 23.55 27.31 3.93
C THR A 265 23.09 28.65 3.39
N SER A 266 22.48 28.69 2.20
CA SER A 266 21.92 29.92 1.63
C SER A 266 20.73 30.41 2.46
N TRP A 267 20.36 31.69 2.33
CA TRP A 267 19.22 32.24 3.07
C TRP A 267 17.91 31.56 2.68
N GLU A 268 17.75 31.18 1.41
CA GLU A 268 16.60 30.47 0.90
C GLU A 268 16.47 29.07 1.54
N SER A 269 17.60 28.33 1.56
CA SER A 269 17.63 27.02 2.21
C SER A 269 17.33 27.12 3.70
N ARG A 270 17.89 28.14 4.37
CA ARG A 270 17.60 28.40 5.79
C ARG A 270 16.14 28.76 6.03
N LEU A 271 15.53 29.53 5.14
CA LEU A 271 14.11 29.86 5.22
C LEU A 271 13.24 28.62 5.08
N ILE A 272 13.58 27.72 4.15
CA ILE A 272 12.88 26.43 4.01
C ILE A 272 13.02 25.59 5.28
N GLN A 273 14.23 25.41 5.79
CA GLN A 273 14.49 24.67 7.04
C GLN A 273 13.65 25.22 8.20
N GLN A 274 13.63 26.56 8.36
CA GLN A 274 12.82 27.22 9.38
C GLN A 274 11.32 27.01 9.15
N SER A 275 10.84 27.08 7.93
CA SER A 275 9.43 26.89 7.57
C SER A 275 8.98 25.47 7.90
N ILE A 276 9.76 24.45 7.56
CA ILE A 276 9.48 23.05 7.93
C ILE A 276 9.38 22.91 9.46
N LEU A 277 10.41 23.36 10.20
CA LEU A 277 10.45 23.19 11.65
C LEU A 277 9.35 23.98 12.36
N ARG A 278 9.06 25.21 11.92
CA ARG A 278 8.00 26.05 12.51
C ARG A 278 6.61 25.43 12.29
N ASN A 279 6.34 24.87 11.10
CA ASN A 279 5.09 24.16 10.85
C ASN A 279 4.94 22.92 11.73
N ARG A 280 6.02 22.13 11.89
CA ARG A 280 6.03 20.97 12.79
C ARG A 280 5.77 21.34 14.24
N ILE A 281 6.36 22.45 14.72
CA ILE A 281 6.14 22.96 16.09
C ILE A 281 4.71 23.50 16.25
N ALA A 282 4.21 24.23 15.26
CA ALA A 282 2.86 24.81 15.30
C ALA A 282 1.77 23.74 15.26
N GLY A 283 2.02 22.64 14.55
CA GLY A 283 1.06 21.57 14.31
C GLY A 283 -0.07 21.98 13.38
N LEU A 284 -0.84 20.98 12.93
CA LEU A 284 -1.94 21.16 11.99
C LEU A 284 -3.30 21.22 12.66
N GLY A 285 -4.22 21.98 12.06
CA GLY A 285 -5.62 22.07 12.45
C GLY A 285 -5.87 22.79 13.79
N LYS A 286 -7.13 22.81 14.19
CA LYS A 286 -7.56 23.50 15.42
C LYS A 286 -6.86 23.00 16.69
N ASN A 287 -6.54 21.72 16.74
CA ASN A 287 -5.93 21.08 17.90
C ASN A 287 -4.40 21.14 17.88
N ARG A 288 -3.81 21.77 16.88
CA ARG A 288 -2.36 21.91 16.70
C ARG A 288 -1.60 20.59 16.88
N LYS A 289 -2.14 19.52 16.32
CA LYS A 289 -1.47 18.21 16.35
C LYS A 289 -0.31 18.21 15.37
N THR A 290 0.82 17.70 15.79
CA THR A 290 1.94 17.44 14.90
C THR A 290 1.50 16.45 13.83
N ALA A 291 1.79 16.76 12.58
CA ALA A 291 1.53 15.86 11.46
C ALA A 291 2.30 14.53 11.62
N VAL A 292 1.73 13.43 11.13
CA VAL A 292 2.41 12.13 11.16
C VAL A 292 3.57 12.15 10.17
N PHE A 293 3.36 12.70 8.97
CA PHE A 293 4.34 12.83 7.89
C PHE A 293 4.50 14.31 7.47
N PRO A 294 5.60 14.66 6.87
CA PRO A 294 6.84 13.91 6.66
C PRO A 294 7.59 13.63 7.92
#